data_41b68dffe0f52fb256ff3f8e7ead4501
#
_entry.id   41b68dffe0f52fb256ff3f8e7ead4501
#
_cell.length_a   1.000
_cell.length_b   1.000
_cell.length_c   1.000
_cell.angle_alpha   90.00
_cell.angle_beta   90.00
_cell.angle_gamma   90.00
#
_symmetry.space_group_name_H-M   'P 1'
#
loop_
_entity.id
_entity.type
_entity.pdbx_description
1 polymer ?
#
loop_
_entity_poly.entity_id
_entity_poly.type
_entity_poly.pdbx_seq_one_letter_code
_entity_poly.pdbx_strand_id
1 'polypeptide(L)'
;MKNTILFLTFYLVISSLAFSQNGKVMDQLTLNSKILNSERKFAIYLPPDYESSQRSYPVLYLLHGGGDDQTGWVQFGEVLHITDKAIREGKATPMIIVMPDANTGKRGYFNRGDWRYEDFFFEELMPYVEATYRIKGEKRFRAVAGLSMGGGGSFMYALHHPELFSSACPLSASVGPLTIDKLKERLKERGETFTEEEIKTYFKRHNAISLVESMPVEDIKSVRWFIDCGDDDFLYEGNSLVHIAMKKKDIPHEYRVRDGRHSWTYWRASLPVVLEFVSEAFHQY
;
A
#
# COMPACT_ATOMS: atom_id res chain seq x y z
N MET A 1 50.38 64.20 -3.18
CA MET A 1 49.70 63.35 -2.16
C MET A 1 48.51 62.67 -2.86
N LYS A 2 48.63 61.38 -3.18
CA LYS A 2 47.60 60.60 -3.88
C LYS A 2 46.89 59.77 -2.77
N ASN A 3 45.63 60.09 -2.50
CA ASN A 3 44.78 59.28 -1.60
C ASN A 3 44.25 58.06 -2.37
N THR A 4 44.72 56.87 -1.99
CA THR A 4 44.20 55.60 -2.45
C THR A 4 43.10 55.20 -1.49
N ILE A 5 41.83 55.22 -1.95
CA ILE A 5 40.67 54.70 -1.23
C ILE A 5 40.60 53.20 -1.49
N LEU A 6 40.79 52.40 -0.45
CA LEU A 6 40.69 50.96 -0.44
C LEU A 6 39.19 50.58 -0.22
N PHE A 7 38.50 50.09 -1.27
CA PHE A 7 37.17 49.52 -1.13
C PHE A 7 37.27 48.07 -0.59
N LEU A 8 36.90 47.86 0.64
CA LEU A 8 36.72 46.52 1.25
C LEU A 8 35.33 46.01 0.87
N THR A 9 35.25 45.14 -0.11
CA THR A 9 34.00 44.39 -0.44
C THR A 9 33.82 43.26 0.55
N PHE A 10 32.88 43.42 1.46
CA PHE A 10 32.45 42.37 2.38
C PHE A 10 31.50 41.38 1.65
N TYR A 11 32.01 40.22 1.24
CA TYR A 11 31.17 39.11 0.77
C TYR A 11 30.47 38.49 1.95
N LEU A 12 29.19 38.79 2.13
CA LEU A 12 28.29 38.04 3.04
C LEU A 12 27.99 36.68 2.43
N VAL A 13 28.72 35.66 2.80
CA VAL A 13 28.34 34.25 2.52
C VAL A 13 27.17 33.92 3.39
N ILE A 14 25.94 34.09 2.88
CA ILE A 14 24.74 33.53 3.47
C ILE A 14 24.80 32.02 3.22
N SER A 15 25.39 31.28 4.14
CA SER A 15 25.18 29.83 4.22
C SER A 15 23.70 29.62 4.57
N SER A 16 22.87 29.43 3.56
CA SER A 16 21.53 28.88 3.75
C SER A 16 21.72 27.49 4.37
N LEU A 17 21.53 27.38 5.68
CA LEU A 17 21.29 26.11 6.33
C LEU A 17 20.03 25.55 5.70
N ALA A 18 20.20 24.71 4.71
CA ALA A 18 19.12 23.89 4.18
C ALA A 18 18.72 22.94 5.30
N PHE A 19 17.79 23.36 6.16
CA PHE A 19 17.09 22.43 7.03
C PHE A 19 16.41 21.44 6.09
N SER A 20 16.89 20.19 6.09
CA SER A 20 16.16 19.09 5.46
C SER A 20 14.79 19.05 6.11
N GLN A 21 13.78 19.53 5.41
CA GLN A 21 12.41 19.47 5.86
C GLN A 21 12.03 17.98 5.89
N ASN A 22 11.56 17.49 7.04
CA ASN A 22 11.06 16.14 7.17
C ASN A 22 9.61 16.07 6.66
N GLY A 23 9.18 14.89 6.24
CA GLY A 23 7.78 14.62 5.98
C GLY A 23 6.94 14.74 7.25
N LYS A 24 5.64 14.74 7.09
CA LYS A 24 4.67 14.89 8.19
C LYS A 24 3.70 13.73 8.19
N VAL A 25 3.46 13.13 9.36
CA VAL A 25 2.40 12.14 9.55
C VAL A 25 1.27 12.76 10.37
N MET A 26 0.03 12.53 9.92
CA MET A 26 -1.20 12.79 10.67
C MET A 26 -1.95 11.46 10.79
N ASP A 27 -2.12 10.94 12.00
CA ASP A 27 -2.58 9.57 12.25
C ASP A 27 -3.95 9.47 12.93
N GLN A 28 -4.61 10.61 13.14
CA GLN A 28 -5.95 10.71 13.76
C GLN A 28 -6.97 11.36 12.83
N LEU A 29 -6.83 11.16 11.52
CA LEU A 29 -7.79 11.68 10.56
C LEU A 29 -9.02 10.79 10.49
N THR A 30 -10.17 11.39 10.25
CA THR A 30 -11.45 10.68 10.18
C THR A 30 -12.24 11.04 8.93
N LEU A 31 -13.06 10.09 8.49
CA LEU A 31 -14.04 10.25 7.42
C LEU A 31 -15.35 9.58 7.84
N ASN A 32 -16.44 10.32 7.79
CA ASN A 32 -17.78 9.75 8.01
C ASN A 32 -18.21 8.99 6.76
N SER A 33 -18.26 7.65 6.87
CA SER A 33 -18.70 6.77 5.80
C SER A 33 -20.21 6.60 5.81
N LYS A 34 -20.84 6.84 4.68
CA LYS A 34 -22.27 6.51 4.46
C LYS A 34 -22.43 5.03 4.17
N ILE A 35 -21.48 4.42 3.44
CA ILE A 35 -21.49 3.01 3.08
C ILE A 35 -21.40 2.12 4.33
N LEU A 36 -20.49 2.46 5.27
CA LEU A 36 -20.28 1.70 6.50
C LEU A 36 -21.11 2.24 7.68
N ASN A 37 -21.86 3.33 7.48
CA ASN A 37 -22.63 4.01 8.51
C ASN A 37 -21.83 4.24 9.82
N SER A 38 -20.60 4.66 9.69
CA SER A 38 -19.68 4.87 10.82
C SER A 38 -18.55 5.82 10.46
N GLU A 39 -17.97 6.46 11.48
CA GLU A 39 -16.71 7.17 11.32
C GLU A 39 -15.59 6.17 11.08
N ARG A 40 -14.76 6.41 10.05
CA ARG A 40 -13.59 5.61 9.71
C ARG A 40 -12.32 6.44 9.89
N LYS A 41 -11.30 5.82 10.44
CA LYS A 41 -10.01 6.46 10.67
C LYS A 41 -9.04 6.16 9.53
N PHE A 42 -8.12 7.07 9.30
CA PHE A 42 -6.95 6.85 8.46
C PHE A 42 -5.79 7.71 8.92
N ALA A 43 -4.59 7.30 8.58
CA ALA A 43 -3.38 8.12 8.70
C ALA A 43 -2.88 8.53 7.33
N ILE A 44 -2.14 9.63 7.26
CA ILE A 44 -1.53 10.13 6.04
C ILE A 44 -0.08 10.57 6.31
N TYR A 45 0.82 10.20 5.41
CA TYR A 45 2.16 10.79 5.31
C TYR A 45 2.17 11.78 4.15
N LEU A 46 2.67 12.97 4.42
CA LEU A 46 2.92 14.05 3.44
C LEU A 46 4.43 14.22 3.25
N PRO A 47 4.94 14.30 2.00
CA PRO A 47 6.37 14.37 1.74
C PRO A 47 7.00 15.69 2.23
N PRO A 48 8.34 15.74 2.39
CA PRO A 48 9.04 16.87 3.00
C PRO A 48 8.75 18.23 2.37
N ASP A 49 8.52 18.28 1.05
CA ASP A 49 8.26 19.51 0.31
C ASP A 49 6.75 19.82 0.14
N TYR A 50 5.86 19.07 0.82
CA TYR A 50 4.42 19.25 0.63
C TYR A 50 3.95 20.68 0.95
N GLU A 51 4.39 21.28 2.05
CA GLU A 51 3.96 22.63 2.45
C GLU A 51 4.63 23.74 1.61
N SER A 52 5.83 23.51 1.08
CA SER A 52 6.59 24.49 0.30
C SER A 52 6.36 24.44 -1.21
N SER A 53 5.70 23.38 -1.71
CA SER A 53 5.41 23.13 -3.13
C SER A 53 3.91 23.24 -3.42
N GLN A 54 3.57 23.59 -4.66
CA GLN A 54 2.17 23.56 -5.17
C GLN A 54 1.92 22.36 -6.09
N ARG A 55 2.90 21.47 -6.25
CA ARG A 55 2.77 20.30 -7.12
C ARG A 55 1.82 19.25 -6.53
N SER A 56 1.25 18.42 -7.40
CA SER A 56 0.55 17.21 -7.01
C SER A 56 1.49 16.02 -6.96
N TYR A 57 1.20 15.04 -6.11
CA TYR A 57 2.03 13.90 -5.79
C TYR A 57 1.38 12.58 -6.19
N PRO A 58 2.16 11.55 -6.55
CA PRO A 58 1.68 10.19 -6.58
C PRO A 58 1.18 9.75 -5.20
N VAL A 59 0.37 8.69 -5.16
CA VAL A 59 -0.17 8.14 -3.92
C VAL A 59 0.11 6.65 -3.79
N LEU A 60 0.53 6.24 -2.60
CA LEU A 60 0.60 4.86 -2.15
C LEU A 60 -0.47 4.62 -1.08
N TYR A 61 -1.40 3.71 -1.33
CA TYR A 61 -2.31 3.20 -0.31
C TYR A 61 -1.62 2.04 0.39
N LEU A 62 -1.29 2.21 1.68
CA LEU A 62 -0.46 1.29 2.47
C LEU A 62 -1.30 0.63 3.57
N LEU A 63 -1.64 -0.64 3.37
CA LEU A 63 -2.61 -1.38 4.15
C LEU A 63 -1.93 -2.11 5.31
N HIS A 64 -2.51 -2.01 6.52
CA HIS A 64 -2.00 -2.66 7.73
C HIS A 64 -2.44 -4.14 7.85
N GLY A 65 -1.86 -4.88 8.78
CA GLY A 65 -2.15 -6.28 9.06
C GLY A 65 -3.31 -6.53 10.02
N GLY A 66 -3.65 -7.79 10.23
CA GLY A 66 -4.61 -8.18 11.26
C GLY A 66 -4.12 -7.83 12.67
N GLY A 67 -4.99 -7.24 13.49
CA GLY A 67 -4.66 -6.79 14.85
C GLY A 67 -4.14 -5.35 14.95
N ASP A 68 -3.86 -4.70 13.83
CA ASP A 68 -3.44 -3.29 13.75
C ASP A 68 -4.61 -2.38 13.31
N ASP A 69 -4.31 -1.11 13.19
CA ASP A 69 -5.18 -0.05 12.69
C ASP A 69 -4.39 0.92 11.77
N GLN A 70 -4.91 2.11 11.52
CA GLN A 70 -4.25 3.14 10.70
C GLN A 70 -2.88 3.57 11.24
N THR A 71 -2.57 3.30 12.50
CA THR A 71 -1.30 3.69 13.14
C THR A 71 -0.22 2.61 13.04
N GLY A 72 -0.54 1.38 12.64
CA GLY A 72 0.40 0.25 12.61
C GLY A 72 1.69 0.56 11.83
N TRP A 73 1.58 1.09 10.62
CA TRP A 73 2.73 1.51 9.83
C TRP A 73 3.46 2.72 10.40
N VAL A 74 2.78 3.57 11.16
CA VAL A 74 3.38 4.73 11.86
C VAL A 74 4.20 4.26 13.05
N GLN A 75 3.60 3.46 13.93
CA GLN A 75 4.18 3.08 15.22
C GLN A 75 5.21 1.96 15.09
N PHE A 76 4.88 0.93 14.30
CA PHE A 76 5.71 -0.27 14.19
C PHE A 76 6.46 -0.34 12.84
N GLY A 77 5.90 0.26 11.81
CA GLY A 77 6.46 0.26 10.45
C GLY A 77 7.47 1.37 10.18
N GLU A 78 7.60 2.35 11.07
CA GLU A 78 8.53 3.49 10.94
C GLU A 78 8.38 4.25 9.60
N VAL A 79 7.16 4.32 9.08
CA VAL A 79 6.87 4.83 7.73
C VAL A 79 7.45 6.21 7.47
N LEU A 80 7.40 7.13 8.47
CA LEU A 80 7.96 8.48 8.35
C LEU A 80 9.47 8.43 8.06
N HIS A 81 10.22 7.75 8.93
CA HIS A 81 11.68 7.72 8.85
C HIS A 81 12.20 6.98 7.62
N ILE A 82 11.55 5.87 7.27
CA ILE A 82 11.93 5.06 6.12
C ILE A 82 11.64 5.83 4.82
N THR A 83 10.46 6.47 4.72
CA THR A 83 10.09 7.21 3.50
C THR A 83 10.93 8.46 3.32
N ASP A 84 11.15 9.25 4.38
CA ASP A 84 12.03 10.43 4.32
C ASP A 84 13.45 10.06 3.92
N LYS A 85 13.97 8.96 4.46
CA LYS A 85 15.28 8.45 4.07
C LYS A 85 15.34 8.04 2.60
N ALA A 86 14.36 7.29 2.13
CA ALA A 86 14.32 6.84 0.73
C ALA A 86 14.22 8.02 -0.25
N ILE A 87 13.41 9.04 0.08
CA ILE A 87 13.30 10.27 -0.72
C ILE A 87 14.64 11.05 -0.72
N ARG A 88 15.24 11.25 0.43
CA ARG A 88 16.51 11.98 0.57
C ARG A 88 17.68 11.29 -0.16
N GLU A 89 17.68 9.95 -0.19
CA GLU A 89 18.67 9.14 -0.91
C GLU A 89 18.39 9.05 -2.42
N GLY A 90 17.29 9.65 -2.92
CA GLY A 90 16.88 9.58 -4.32
C GLY A 90 16.38 8.20 -4.77
N LYS A 91 16.08 7.30 -3.82
CA LYS A 91 15.53 5.97 -4.08
C LYS A 91 14.01 5.96 -4.27
N ALA A 92 13.33 6.93 -3.65
CA ALA A 92 11.91 7.09 -3.81
C ALA A 92 11.54 8.49 -4.26
N THR A 93 10.53 8.59 -5.11
CA THR A 93 9.92 9.88 -5.45
C THR A 93 9.10 10.39 -4.27
N PRO A 94 9.07 11.70 -4.00
CA PRO A 94 8.12 12.25 -3.04
C PRO A 94 6.69 11.86 -3.40
N MET A 95 6.01 11.19 -2.47
CA MET A 95 4.65 10.68 -2.63
C MET A 95 3.83 10.90 -1.36
N ILE A 96 2.52 10.88 -1.47
CA ILE A 96 1.60 10.81 -0.35
C ILE A 96 1.38 9.33 -0.02
N ILE A 97 1.35 8.96 1.27
CA ILE A 97 1.01 7.60 1.69
C ILE A 97 -0.25 7.67 2.56
N VAL A 98 -1.28 6.94 2.16
CA VAL A 98 -2.56 6.85 2.87
C VAL A 98 -2.67 5.48 3.54
N MET A 99 -2.91 5.47 4.83
CA MET A 99 -2.97 4.27 5.67
C MET A 99 -4.36 4.19 6.33
N PRO A 100 -5.32 3.49 5.72
CA PRO A 100 -6.68 3.40 6.27
C PRO A 100 -6.79 2.33 7.35
N ASP A 101 -7.71 2.54 8.33
CA ASP A 101 -8.12 1.52 9.28
C ASP A 101 -9.18 0.60 8.69
N ALA A 102 -8.90 -0.70 8.60
CA ALA A 102 -9.83 -1.71 8.13
C ALA A 102 -10.61 -2.42 9.25
N ASN A 103 -10.62 -1.86 10.46
CA ASN A 103 -11.31 -2.40 11.64
C ASN A 103 -11.00 -3.89 11.89
N THR A 104 -9.76 -4.18 12.16
CA THR A 104 -9.19 -5.53 12.18
C THR A 104 -9.75 -6.48 13.21
N GLY A 105 -10.50 -5.99 14.17
CA GLY A 105 -11.13 -6.85 15.16
C GLY A 105 -12.16 -7.83 14.58
N LYS A 106 -12.64 -7.60 13.34
CA LYS A 106 -13.76 -8.39 12.81
C LYS A 106 -13.81 -8.63 11.30
N ARG A 107 -13.43 -7.68 10.38
CA ARG A 107 -13.95 -7.76 9.00
C ARG A 107 -12.95 -7.51 7.87
N GLY A 108 -11.92 -6.68 8.07
CA GLY A 108 -10.85 -6.45 7.09
C GLY A 108 -11.26 -5.66 5.84
N TYR A 109 -10.49 -5.83 4.77
CA TYR A 109 -10.52 -4.99 3.55
C TYR A 109 -11.59 -5.35 2.52
N PHE A 110 -12.37 -6.43 2.73
CA PHE A 110 -13.30 -6.95 1.72
C PHE A 110 -14.75 -6.69 2.07
N ASN A 111 -15.60 -6.71 1.04
CA ASN A 111 -17.03 -6.72 1.24
C ASN A 111 -17.48 -8.09 1.79
N ARG A 112 -18.19 -8.07 2.93
CA ARG A 112 -18.76 -9.27 3.54
C ARG A 112 -20.02 -8.92 4.36
N GLY A 113 -21.17 -9.36 3.88
CA GLY A 113 -22.47 -9.01 4.47
C GLY A 113 -22.69 -7.50 4.46
N ASP A 114 -22.99 -6.95 5.64
CA ASP A 114 -23.17 -5.50 5.85
C ASP A 114 -21.87 -4.69 5.89
N TRP A 115 -20.74 -5.37 5.96
CA TRP A 115 -19.41 -4.75 5.92
C TRP A 115 -18.93 -4.56 4.49
N ARG A 116 -19.24 -3.42 3.90
CA ARG A 116 -18.91 -3.07 2.51
C ARG A 116 -17.64 -2.23 2.45
N TYR A 117 -16.53 -2.76 2.99
CA TYR A 117 -15.29 -1.98 3.13
C TYR A 117 -14.58 -1.71 1.79
N GLU A 118 -14.61 -2.66 0.87
CA GLU A 118 -14.06 -2.47 -0.48
C GLU A 118 -14.78 -1.34 -1.20
N ASP A 119 -16.13 -1.30 -1.12
CA ASP A 119 -16.92 -0.20 -1.67
C ASP A 119 -16.59 1.14 -0.98
N PHE A 120 -16.50 1.14 0.36
CA PHE A 120 -16.05 2.33 1.11
C PHE A 120 -14.68 2.84 0.62
N PHE A 121 -13.72 1.93 0.42
CA PHE A 121 -12.38 2.29 -0.01
C PHE A 121 -12.39 2.98 -1.38
N PHE A 122 -13.12 2.41 -2.36
CA PHE A 122 -13.12 2.91 -3.74
C PHE A 122 -14.12 4.06 -3.98
N GLU A 123 -15.26 4.05 -3.31
CA GLU A 123 -16.33 5.02 -3.56
C GLU A 123 -16.31 6.22 -2.60
N GLU A 124 -15.68 6.09 -1.42
CA GLU A 124 -15.64 7.18 -0.43
C GLU A 124 -14.22 7.60 -0.07
N LEU A 125 -13.37 6.69 0.43
CA LEU A 125 -12.04 7.05 0.94
C LEU A 125 -11.11 7.57 -0.16
N MET A 126 -10.95 6.81 -1.24
CA MET A 126 -10.06 7.19 -2.35
C MET A 126 -10.47 8.54 -2.97
N PRO A 127 -11.75 8.76 -3.36
CA PRO A 127 -12.19 10.06 -3.87
C PRO A 127 -12.01 11.21 -2.85
N TYR A 128 -12.26 10.95 -1.57
CA TYR A 128 -12.11 11.95 -0.52
C TYR A 128 -10.66 12.40 -0.37
N VAL A 129 -9.71 11.47 -0.26
CA VAL A 129 -8.31 11.84 -0.09
C VAL A 129 -7.73 12.49 -1.34
N GLU A 130 -8.14 12.06 -2.53
CA GLU A 130 -7.70 12.64 -3.80
C GLU A 130 -8.27 14.06 -4.04
N ALA A 131 -9.46 14.35 -3.51
CA ALA A 131 -10.03 15.69 -3.54
C ALA A 131 -9.47 16.64 -2.46
N THR A 132 -9.04 16.08 -1.33
CA THR A 132 -8.59 16.86 -0.16
C THR A 132 -7.09 17.19 -0.24
N TYR A 133 -6.29 16.28 -0.76
CA TYR A 133 -4.84 16.42 -0.85
C TYR A 133 -4.39 16.56 -2.31
N ARG A 134 -3.23 17.16 -2.53
CA ARG A 134 -2.68 17.34 -3.88
C ARG A 134 -2.16 16.01 -4.45
N ILE A 135 -3.08 15.13 -4.82
CA ILE A 135 -2.82 13.81 -5.39
C ILE A 135 -3.02 13.85 -6.90
N LYS A 136 -2.15 13.12 -7.62
CA LYS A 136 -2.34 12.81 -9.04
C LYS A 136 -3.27 11.59 -9.14
N GLY A 137 -4.54 11.81 -9.49
CA GLY A 137 -5.59 10.81 -9.51
C GLY A 137 -5.62 9.89 -10.72
N GLU A 138 -4.50 9.64 -11.40
CA GLU A 138 -4.42 8.78 -12.58
C GLU A 138 -3.81 7.42 -12.21
N LYS A 139 -4.20 6.35 -12.90
CA LYS A 139 -3.68 4.98 -12.70
C LYS A 139 -2.17 4.95 -12.49
N ARG A 140 -1.44 5.65 -13.37
CA ARG A 140 0.02 5.72 -13.37
C ARG A 140 0.60 6.13 -12.01
N PHE A 141 -0.09 7.01 -11.30
CA PHE A 141 0.37 7.62 -10.06
C PHE A 141 -0.27 7.02 -8.80
N ARG A 142 -1.00 5.90 -8.94
CA ARG A 142 -1.56 5.15 -7.81
C ARG A 142 -0.87 3.81 -7.64
N ALA A 143 -0.52 3.49 -6.42
CA ALA A 143 -0.02 2.17 -6.03
C ALA A 143 -0.73 1.70 -4.76
N VAL A 144 -0.77 0.38 -4.56
CA VAL A 144 -1.27 -0.24 -3.35
C VAL A 144 -0.23 -1.22 -2.80
N ALA A 145 0.00 -1.19 -1.51
CA ALA A 145 0.87 -2.12 -0.80
C ALA A 145 0.28 -2.46 0.55
N GLY A 146 0.73 -3.53 1.17
CA GLY A 146 0.30 -3.87 2.51
C GLY A 146 0.88 -5.18 2.99
N LEU A 147 0.80 -5.41 4.29
CA LEU A 147 1.32 -6.60 4.94
C LEU A 147 0.20 -7.54 5.40
N SER A 148 0.44 -8.85 5.38
CA SER A 148 -0.47 -9.85 5.96
C SER A 148 -1.91 -9.74 5.40
N MET A 149 -2.88 -9.36 6.23
CA MET A 149 -4.25 -9.04 5.82
C MET A 149 -4.26 -7.91 4.77
N GLY A 150 -3.45 -6.87 4.95
CA GLY A 150 -3.28 -5.77 3.98
C GLY A 150 -2.54 -6.21 2.72
N GLY A 151 -1.66 -7.20 2.80
CA GLY A 151 -1.07 -7.86 1.63
C GLY A 151 -2.13 -8.56 0.78
N GLY A 152 -3.06 -9.26 1.44
CA GLY A 152 -4.25 -9.81 0.79
C GLY A 152 -5.14 -8.72 0.18
N GLY A 153 -5.34 -7.61 0.90
CA GLY A 153 -6.03 -6.41 0.40
C GLY A 153 -5.38 -5.87 -0.86
N SER A 154 -4.04 -5.78 -0.88
CA SER A 154 -3.28 -5.29 -2.03
C SER A 154 -3.44 -6.18 -3.27
N PHE A 155 -3.44 -7.51 -3.09
CA PHE A 155 -3.75 -8.42 -4.19
C PHE A 155 -5.16 -8.20 -4.73
N MET A 156 -6.18 -8.24 -3.84
CA MET A 156 -7.57 -8.16 -4.26
C MET A 156 -7.89 -6.83 -4.92
N TYR A 157 -7.46 -5.71 -4.33
CA TYR A 157 -7.73 -4.39 -4.88
C TYR A 157 -7.15 -4.21 -6.29
N ALA A 158 -5.91 -4.67 -6.51
CA ALA A 158 -5.27 -4.56 -7.80
C ALA A 158 -5.78 -5.60 -8.82
N LEU A 159 -6.28 -6.77 -8.38
CA LEU A 159 -6.92 -7.75 -9.25
C LEU A 159 -8.37 -7.39 -9.58
N HIS A 160 -9.13 -6.81 -8.64
CA HIS A 160 -10.50 -6.37 -8.89
C HIS A 160 -10.57 -5.09 -9.73
N HIS A 161 -9.58 -4.20 -9.57
CA HIS A 161 -9.52 -2.88 -10.19
C HIS A 161 -8.17 -2.64 -10.87
N PRO A 162 -7.76 -3.47 -11.84
CA PRO A 162 -6.48 -3.33 -12.52
C PRO A 162 -6.33 -2.00 -13.26
N GLU A 163 -7.46 -1.34 -13.58
CA GLU A 163 -7.50 -0.01 -14.22
C GLU A 163 -7.12 1.13 -13.26
N LEU A 164 -7.09 0.91 -11.95
CA LEU A 164 -6.85 1.97 -10.96
C LEU A 164 -5.40 2.06 -10.49
N PHE A 165 -4.64 0.97 -10.53
CA PHE A 165 -3.31 0.90 -9.94
C PHE A 165 -2.21 0.60 -10.96
N SER A 166 -1.12 1.34 -10.91
CA SER A 166 0.10 1.04 -11.69
C SER A 166 0.92 -0.08 -11.07
N SER A 167 0.88 -0.20 -9.76
CA SER A 167 1.69 -1.17 -9.00
C SER A 167 0.94 -1.71 -7.79
N ALA A 168 1.20 -2.98 -7.47
CA ALA A 168 0.75 -3.64 -6.25
C ALA A 168 1.90 -4.37 -5.58
N CYS A 169 2.07 -4.16 -4.27
CA CYS A 169 3.16 -4.73 -3.49
C CYS A 169 2.63 -5.50 -2.26
N PRO A 170 2.10 -6.72 -2.44
CA PRO A 170 1.69 -7.58 -1.33
C PRO A 170 2.89 -8.13 -0.57
N LEU A 171 2.93 -7.91 0.75
CA LEU A 171 3.97 -8.36 1.66
C LEU A 171 3.40 -9.42 2.61
N SER A 172 4.04 -10.59 2.72
CA SER A 172 3.55 -11.68 3.58
C SER A 172 2.04 -11.89 3.46
N ALA A 173 1.53 -11.94 2.24
CA ALA A 173 0.13 -11.71 1.96
C ALA A 173 -0.78 -12.87 2.36
N SER A 174 -1.93 -12.57 2.97
CA SER A 174 -3.03 -13.51 3.10
C SER A 174 -3.77 -13.62 1.76
N VAL A 175 -3.39 -14.61 0.95
CA VAL A 175 -3.91 -14.79 -0.43
C VAL A 175 -5.33 -15.35 -0.49
N GLY A 176 -5.99 -15.52 0.65
CA GLY A 176 -7.27 -16.23 0.80
C GLY A 176 -7.09 -17.68 1.24
N PRO A 177 -8.19 -18.39 1.53
CA PRO A 177 -8.12 -19.82 1.83
C PRO A 177 -7.58 -20.61 0.64
N LEU A 178 -6.64 -21.52 0.86
CA LEU A 178 -6.01 -22.28 -0.24
C LEU A 178 -6.95 -23.31 -0.88
N THR A 179 -8.00 -23.73 -0.16
CA THR A 179 -9.04 -24.64 -0.66
C THR A 179 -10.42 -24.20 -0.22
N ILE A 180 -11.45 -24.64 -0.95
CA ILE A 180 -12.85 -24.42 -0.57
C ILE A 180 -13.16 -25.05 0.81
N ASP A 181 -12.58 -26.21 1.11
CA ASP A 181 -12.80 -26.87 2.40
C ASP A 181 -12.24 -26.05 3.57
N LYS A 182 -11.03 -25.49 3.42
CA LYS A 182 -10.49 -24.54 4.41
C LYS A 182 -11.35 -23.28 4.55
N LEU A 183 -12.00 -22.83 3.49
CA LEU A 183 -12.97 -21.72 3.58
C LEU A 183 -14.18 -22.14 4.41
N LYS A 184 -14.76 -23.33 4.13
CA LYS A 184 -15.91 -23.86 4.88
C LYS A 184 -15.61 -24.00 6.37
N GLU A 185 -14.44 -24.53 6.71
CA GLU A 185 -13.99 -24.63 8.11
C GLU A 185 -13.97 -23.25 8.79
N ARG A 186 -13.34 -22.26 8.17
CA ARG A 186 -13.26 -20.89 8.70
C ARG A 186 -14.65 -20.24 8.87
N LEU A 187 -15.55 -20.45 7.93
CA LEU A 187 -16.91 -19.91 8.01
C LEU A 187 -17.67 -20.56 9.17
N LYS A 188 -17.54 -21.90 9.34
CA LYS A 188 -18.13 -22.64 10.45
C LYS A 188 -17.59 -22.16 11.82
N GLU A 189 -16.27 -21.98 11.95
CA GLU A 189 -15.65 -21.45 13.18
C GLU A 189 -16.17 -20.05 13.55
N ARG A 190 -16.57 -19.25 12.56
CA ARG A 190 -17.16 -17.92 12.76
C ARG A 190 -18.66 -17.94 13.00
N GLY A 191 -19.30 -19.11 12.94
CA GLY A 191 -20.76 -19.24 13.04
C GLY A 191 -21.50 -18.66 11.84
N GLU A 192 -20.83 -18.54 10.70
CA GLU A 192 -21.40 -17.99 9.46
C GLU A 192 -22.00 -19.13 8.61
N THR A 193 -23.20 -18.92 8.08
CA THR A 193 -23.87 -19.91 7.24
C THR A 193 -23.99 -19.37 5.82
N PHE A 194 -23.51 -20.14 4.86
CA PHE A 194 -23.56 -19.82 3.43
C PHE A 194 -23.99 -21.05 2.64
N THR A 195 -24.64 -20.83 1.51
CA THR A 195 -24.89 -21.87 0.53
C THR A 195 -23.59 -22.29 -0.19
N GLU A 196 -23.58 -23.47 -0.77
CA GLU A 196 -22.43 -23.96 -1.57
C GLU A 196 -22.07 -23.01 -2.71
N GLU A 197 -23.05 -22.35 -3.33
CA GLU A 197 -22.83 -21.40 -4.42
C GLU A 197 -22.20 -20.09 -3.91
N GLU A 198 -22.66 -19.57 -2.78
CA GLU A 198 -22.07 -18.40 -2.14
C GLU A 198 -20.63 -18.66 -1.72
N ILE A 199 -20.34 -19.86 -1.17
CA ILE A 199 -18.96 -20.26 -0.82
C ILE A 199 -18.06 -20.28 -2.05
N LYS A 200 -18.51 -20.89 -3.16
CA LYS A 200 -17.74 -20.95 -4.39
C LYS A 200 -17.52 -19.56 -4.99
N THR A 201 -18.54 -18.71 -4.98
CA THR A 201 -18.47 -17.34 -5.48
C THR A 201 -17.50 -16.50 -4.62
N TYR A 202 -17.62 -16.60 -3.30
CA TYR A 202 -16.71 -15.92 -2.38
C TYR A 202 -15.26 -16.39 -2.56
N PHE A 203 -15.04 -17.71 -2.68
CA PHE A 203 -13.72 -18.29 -2.91
C PHE A 203 -13.09 -17.76 -4.19
N LYS A 204 -13.82 -17.79 -5.31
CA LYS A 204 -13.32 -17.28 -6.58
C LYS A 204 -12.96 -15.79 -6.51
N ARG A 205 -13.74 -15.00 -5.81
CA ARG A 205 -13.55 -13.54 -5.70
C ARG A 205 -12.42 -13.16 -4.73
N HIS A 206 -12.17 -13.95 -3.67
CA HIS A 206 -11.26 -13.59 -2.58
C HIS A 206 -10.10 -14.57 -2.41
N ASN A 207 -9.70 -15.24 -3.47
CA ASN A 207 -8.48 -16.04 -3.53
C ASN A 207 -7.60 -15.57 -4.69
N ALA A 208 -6.40 -15.06 -4.35
CA ALA A 208 -5.50 -14.47 -5.33
C ALA A 208 -5.07 -15.48 -6.42
N ILE A 209 -4.87 -16.76 -6.06
CA ILE A 209 -4.50 -17.81 -7.00
C ILE A 209 -5.62 -18.02 -8.01
N SER A 210 -6.87 -18.16 -7.52
CA SER A 210 -8.05 -18.35 -8.36
C SER A 210 -8.28 -17.17 -9.33
N LEU A 211 -8.09 -15.94 -8.84
CA LEU A 211 -8.18 -14.74 -9.69
C LEU A 211 -7.08 -14.72 -10.75
N VAL A 212 -5.83 -14.96 -10.38
CA VAL A 212 -4.72 -15.06 -11.35
C VAL A 212 -5.00 -16.12 -12.40
N GLU A 213 -5.57 -17.28 -12.02
CA GLU A 213 -5.89 -18.35 -12.96
C GLU A 213 -7.06 -18.04 -13.89
N SER A 214 -8.05 -17.26 -13.47
CA SER A 214 -9.30 -17.04 -14.18
C SER A 214 -9.43 -15.73 -14.93
N MET A 215 -8.72 -14.68 -14.48
CA MET A 215 -8.80 -13.35 -15.10
C MET A 215 -8.09 -13.27 -16.46
N PRO A 216 -8.47 -12.31 -17.31
CA PRO A 216 -7.73 -12.00 -18.54
C PRO A 216 -6.28 -11.63 -18.19
N VAL A 217 -5.34 -12.21 -18.92
CA VAL A 217 -3.89 -12.03 -18.67
C VAL A 217 -3.46 -10.57 -18.83
N GLU A 218 -4.05 -9.86 -19.78
CA GLU A 218 -3.72 -8.48 -20.07
C GLU A 218 -4.13 -7.53 -18.93
N ASP A 219 -5.23 -7.82 -18.23
CA ASP A 219 -5.65 -7.04 -17.06
C ASP A 219 -4.63 -7.18 -15.95
N ILE A 220 -4.18 -8.42 -15.67
CA ILE A 220 -3.18 -8.68 -14.62
C ILE A 220 -1.82 -8.07 -15.02
N LYS A 221 -1.40 -8.18 -16.28
CA LYS A 221 -0.17 -7.58 -16.81
C LYS A 221 -0.18 -6.05 -16.80
N SER A 222 -1.37 -5.44 -16.77
CA SER A 222 -1.50 -3.99 -16.71
C SER A 222 -1.09 -3.37 -15.37
N VAL A 223 -0.85 -4.21 -14.36
CA VAL A 223 -0.34 -3.86 -13.03
C VAL A 223 1.07 -4.42 -12.87
N ARG A 224 1.99 -3.65 -12.30
CA ARG A 224 3.31 -4.12 -11.89
C ARG A 224 3.21 -4.77 -10.51
N TRP A 225 3.79 -5.95 -10.35
CA TRP A 225 3.67 -6.75 -9.14
C TRP A 225 5.02 -6.95 -8.45
N PHE A 226 5.06 -6.64 -7.14
CA PHE A 226 6.17 -6.95 -6.25
C PHE A 226 5.65 -7.77 -5.07
N ILE A 227 5.97 -9.06 -5.00
CA ILE A 227 5.52 -10.00 -3.98
C ILE A 227 6.71 -10.32 -3.08
N ASP A 228 6.59 -10.11 -1.77
CA ASP A 228 7.68 -10.36 -0.81
C ASP A 228 7.15 -11.14 0.40
N CYS A 229 7.77 -12.27 0.73
CA CYS A 229 7.38 -13.10 1.88
C CYS A 229 8.63 -13.77 2.46
N GLY A 230 8.75 -13.78 3.79
CA GLY A 230 9.83 -14.47 4.48
C GLY A 230 9.75 -16.00 4.30
N ASP A 231 10.89 -16.67 4.32
CA ASP A 231 10.97 -18.14 4.23
C ASP A 231 10.43 -18.85 5.48
N ASP A 232 10.54 -18.20 6.65
CA ASP A 232 9.97 -18.65 7.93
C ASP A 232 8.55 -18.10 8.20
N ASP A 233 7.92 -17.41 7.23
CA ASP A 233 6.58 -16.86 7.36
C ASP A 233 5.52 -17.95 7.17
N PHE A 234 4.53 -18.04 8.06
CA PHE A 234 3.48 -19.07 7.96
C PHE A 234 2.56 -18.90 6.72
N LEU A 235 2.64 -17.78 6.02
CA LEU A 235 1.93 -17.52 4.77
C LEU A 235 2.78 -17.82 3.52
N TYR A 236 3.98 -18.36 3.67
CA TYR A 236 4.91 -18.64 2.57
C TYR A 236 4.28 -19.47 1.44
N GLU A 237 3.48 -20.49 1.81
CA GLU A 237 2.85 -21.40 0.84
C GLU A 237 1.94 -20.64 -0.13
N GLY A 238 1.05 -19.82 0.39
CA GLY A 238 0.11 -19.04 -0.42
C GLY A 238 0.81 -18.06 -1.37
N ASN A 239 1.82 -17.34 -0.88
CA ASN A 239 2.60 -16.41 -1.68
C ASN A 239 3.40 -17.13 -2.78
N SER A 240 3.97 -18.30 -2.47
CA SER A 240 4.66 -19.16 -3.46
C SER A 240 3.70 -19.67 -4.54
N LEU A 241 2.49 -20.07 -4.17
CA LEU A 241 1.49 -20.56 -5.12
C LEU A 241 1.00 -19.44 -6.05
N VAL A 242 0.84 -18.21 -5.58
CA VAL A 242 0.53 -17.05 -6.46
C VAL A 242 1.69 -16.81 -7.44
N HIS A 243 2.95 -16.84 -6.97
CA HIS A 243 4.11 -16.73 -7.85
C HIS A 243 4.08 -17.82 -8.94
N ILE A 244 3.82 -19.08 -8.57
CA ILE A 244 3.75 -20.19 -9.53
C ILE A 244 2.61 -19.98 -10.54
N ALA A 245 1.43 -19.53 -10.08
CA ALA A 245 0.30 -19.25 -10.96
C ALA A 245 0.61 -18.13 -11.96
N MET A 246 1.22 -17.03 -11.52
CA MET A 246 1.68 -15.95 -12.37
C MET A 246 2.74 -16.39 -13.39
N LYS A 247 3.72 -17.21 -12.95
CA LYS A 247 4.73 -17.78 -13.86
C LYS A 247 4.12 -18.64 -14.95
N LYS A 248 3.14 -19.49 -14.64
CA LYS A 248 2.46 -20.34 -15.61
C LYS A 248 1.69 -19.56 -16.69
N LYS A 249 1.33 -18.32 -16.39
CA LYS A 249 0.62 -17.41 -17.31
C LYS A 249 1.51 -16.35 -17.95
N ASP A 250 2.83 -16.46 -17.76
CA ASP A 250 3.79 -15.47 -18.27
C ASP A 250 3.47 -14.03 -17.83
N ILE A 251 2.97 -13.86 -16.59
CA ILE A 251 2.71 -12.56 -15.99
C ILE A 251 4.02 -12.04 -15.37
N PRO A 252 4.54 -10.90 -15.85
CA PRO A 252 5.74 -10.28 -15.28
C PRO A 252 5.51 -9.86 -13.82
N HIS A 253 6.40 -10.26 -12.92
CA HIS A 253 6.36 -9.86 -11.52
C HIS A 253 7.72 -10.08 -10.86
N GLU A 254 7.97 -9.33 -9.80
CA GLU A 254 9.06 -9.60 -8.89
C GLU A 254 8.56 -10.47 -7.74
N TYR A 255 9.32 -11.51 -7.40
CA TYR A 255 9.08 -12.35 -6.25
C TYR A 255 10.34 -12.42 -5.40
N ARG A 256 10.22 -11.99 -4.14
CA ARG A 256 11.32 -11.99 -3.17
C ARG A 256 11.02 -12.94 -2.03
N VAL A 257 11.99 -13.77 -1.72
CA VAL A 257 12.02 -14.62 -0.51
C VAL A 257 13.32 -14.32 0.20
N ARG A 258 13.24 -13.89 1.45
CA ARG A 258 14.40 -13.59 2.29
C ARG A 258 14.25 -14.27 3.63
N ASP A 259 15.35 -14.50 4.32
CA ASP A 259 15.34 -14.94 5.72
C ASP A 259 14.46 -14.01 6.57
N GLY A 260 13.49 -14.60 7.26
CA GLY A 260 12.61 -13.87 8.15
C GLY A 260 11.21 -14.43 8.33
N ARG A 261 10.55 -13.88 9.35
CA ARG A 261 9.26 -14.34 9.84
C ARG A 261 8.17 -13.30 9.60
N HIS A 262 6.93 -13.66 9.93
CA HIS A 262 5.77 -12.77 9.93
C HIS A 262 5.92 -11.69 11.01
N SER A 263 6.66 -10.62 10.74
CA SER A 263 7.03 -9.63 11.75
C SER A 263 7.29 -8.24 11.18
N TRP A 264 7.13 -7.23 12.03
CA TRP A 264 7.45 -5.85 11.70
C TRP A 264 8.92 -5.63 11.30
N THR A 265 9.85 -6.40 11.85
CA THR A 265 11.26 -6.36 11.44
C THR A 265 11.43 -6.69 9.96
N TYR A 266 10.72 -7.72 9.48
CA TYR A 266 10.72 -8.09 8.08
C TYR A 266 10.12 -7.00 7.20
N TRP A 267 8.94 -6.49 7.57
CA TRP A 267 8.22 -5.50 6.77
C TRP A 267 8.89 -4.12 6.74
N ARG A 268 9.55 -3.70 7.83
CA ARG A 268 10.42 -2.50 7.81
C ARG A 268 11.57 -2.63 6.81
N ALA A 269 12.13 -3.80 6.66
CA ALA A 269 13.17 -4.06 5.67
C ALA A 269 12.62 -4.13 4.22
N SER A 270 11.34 -4.47 4.05
CA SER A 270 10.66 -4.51 2.75
C SER A 270 10.20 -3.13 2.28
N LEU A 271 9.78 -2.25 3.19
CA LEU A 271 9.19 -0.95 2.84
C LEU A 271 10.08 -0.07 1.95
N PRO A 272 11.40 0.06 2.16
CA PRO A 272 12.26 0.82 1.24
C PRO A 272 12.24 0.30 -0.19
N VAL A 273 12.19 -1.04 -0.37
CA VAL A 273 12.14 -1.67 -1.69
C VAL A 273 10.77 -1.43 -2.34
N VAL A 274 9.68 -1.48 -1.57
CA VAL A 274 8.34 -1.12 -2.06
C VAL A 274 8.32 0.33 -2.56
N LEU A 275 8.87 1.28 -1.79
CA LEU A 275 8.92 2.69 -2.17
C LEU A 275 9.72 2.91 -3.46
N GLU A 276 10.84 2.22 -3.64
CA GLU A 276 11.64 2.24 -4.87
C GLU A 276 10.86 1.66 -6.05
N PHE A 277 10.28 0.48 -5.89
CA PHE A 277 9.51 -0.21 -6.93
C PHE A 277 8.32 0.61 -7.44
N VAL A 278 7.52 1.21 -6.55
CA VAL A 278 6.38 2.04 -6.97
C VAL A 278 6.85 3.35 -7.61
N SER A 279 7.98 3.90 -7.17
CA SER A 279 8.56 5.12 -7.74
C SER A 279 8.98 4.96 -9.20
N GLU A 280 9.46 3.78 -9.59
CA GLU A 280 9.76 3.49 -11.00
C GLU A 280 8.53 3.63 -11.89
N ALA A 281 7.37 3.14 -11.47
CA ALA A 281 6.12 3.30 -12.22
C ALA A 281 5.72 4.77 -12.33
N PHE A 282 5.91 5.56 -11.26
CA PHE A 282 5.57 6.98 -11.23
C PHE A 282 6.43 7.82 -12.19
N HIS A 283 7.64 7.36 -12.52
CA HIS A 283 8.59 8.02 -13.44
C HIS A 283 8.58 7.50 -14.88
N GLN A 284 7.88 6.42 -15.20
CA GLN A 284 7.82 5.91 -16.57
C GLN A 284 7.20 6.96 -17.50
N TYR A 285 7.94 7.28 -18.57
CA TYR A 285 7.60 8.24 -19.62
C TYR A 285 6.77 7.58 -20.73
#